data_14394b66943bfda3e765075d44ed3552
#
_entry.id   14394b66943bfda3e765075d44ed3552
#
_cell.length_a   1.000
_cell.length_b   1.000
_cell.length_c   1.000
_cell.angle_alpha   90.00
_cell.angle_beta   90.00
_cell.angle_gamma   90.00
#
_symmetry.space_group_name_H-M   'P 1'
#
loop_
_entity.id
_entity.type
_entity.pdbx_description
1 polymer ?
#
loop_
_entity_poly.entity_id
_entity_poly.type
_entity_poly.pdbx_seq_one_letter_code
_entity_poly.pdbx_strand_id
1 'polypeptide(L)'
;MYFSWLVFIALFTFAASTLYFYIFSRKQEKFMQYWGFSWIAYSMSLLCLLCFFASPNDLFLELRKVVDMFNLLLLLFGSYSYTHIKVPTYWYRFSLYLLLLAVICMIYSFDLLSFYLPISIYQLIITAFICYNIWQKWDIIMAERIIASVVFFLWGAIKSVFSIAETVVSVTSSYYVTEILMSNLVNFCILVIYVVYTQQESSLASSLYRTVVDNSKDVIFYYKLQPYE
;
A
#
# COMPACT_ATOMS: atom_id res chain seq x y z
N MET A 1 -28.64 -5.62 -0.17
CA MET A 1 -28.01 -4.51 0.55
C MET A 1 -26.47 -4.59 0.52
N TYR A 2 -25.83 -5.72 0.88
CA TYR A 2 -24.37 -5.89 0.86
C TYR A 2 -23.72 -5.73 -0.52
N PHE A 3 -24.38 -6.22 -1.58
CA PHE A 3 -23.87 -6.14 -2.95
C PHE A 3 -23.65 -4.69 -3.39
N SER A 4 -24.62 -3.81 -3.16
CA SER A 4 -24.51 -2.38 -3.51
C SER A 4 -23.37 -1.67 -2.75
N TRP A 5 -23.15 -2.06 -1.50
CA TRP A 5 -22.06 -1.56 -0.67
C TRP A 5 -20.69 -1.97 -1.24
N LEU A 6 -20.52 -3.23 -1.61
CA LEU A 6 -19.28 -3.74 -2.21
C LEU A 6 -18.98 -3.06 -3.55
N VAL A 7 -19.99 -2.86 -4.41
CA VAL A 7 -19.82 -2.10 -5.65
C VAL A 7 -19.35 -0.68 -5.37
N PHE A 8 -20.01 0.01 -4.42
CA PHE A 8 -19.61 1.36 -4.05
C PHE A 8 -18.18 1.43 -3.57
N ILE A 9 -17.75 0.51 -2.70
CA ILE A 9 -16.39 0.48 -2.17
C ILE A 9 -15.38 0.14 -3.26
N ALA A 10 -15.67 -0.80 -4.16
CA ALA A 10 -14.79 -1.11 -5.28
C ALA A 10 -14.57 0.11 -6.18
N LEU A 11 -15.64 0.85 -6.48
CA LEU A 11 -15.56 2.10 -7.25
C LEU A 11 -14.79 3.19 -6.49
N PHE A 12 -15.03 3.33 -5.18
CA PHE A 12 -14.31 4.28 -4.34
C PHE A 12 -12.79 3.97 -4.31
N THR A 13 -12.43 2.71 -4.14
CA THR A 13 -11.04 2.27 -4.12
C THR A 13 -10.37 2.49 -5.49
N PHE A 14 -11.09 2.23 -6.56
CA PHE A 14 -10.62 2.53 -7.91
C PHE A 14 -10.43 4.04 -8.12
N ALA A 15 -11.38 4.87 -7.67
CA ALA A 15 -11.25 6.32 -7.70
C ALA A 15 -10.05 6.81 -6.87
N ALA A 16 -9.79 6.21 -5.69
CA ALA A 16 -8.62 6.51 -4.89
C ALA A 16 -7.32 6.20 -5.65
N SER A 17 -7.27 5.11 -6.43
CA SER A 17 -6.09 4.79 -7.24
C SER A 17 -5.78 5.87 -8.29
N THR A 18 -6.80 6.52 -8.86
CA THR A 18 -6.59 7.62 -9.82
C THR A 18 -5.91 8.83 -9.16
N LEU A 19 -6.17 9.07 -7.87
CA LEU A 19 -5.49 10.13 -7.11
C LEU A 19 -3.98 9.85 -6.99
N TYR A 20 -3.57 8.61 -6.74
CA TYR A 20 -2.16 8.23 -6.70
C TYR A 20 -1.47 8.46 -8.05
N PHE A 21 -2.13 8.11 -9.17
CA PHE A 21 -1.57 8.38 -10.49
C PHE A 21 -1.54 9.86 -10.84
N TYR A 22 -2.53 10.64 -10.40
CA TYR A 22 -2.50 12.09 -10.53
C TYR A 22 -1.31 12.69 -9.78
N ILE A 23 -1.08 12.28 -8.53
CA ILE A 23 0.08 12.71 -7.74
C ILE A 23 1.38 12.29 -8.44
N PHE A 24 1.47 11.03 -8.91
CA PHE A 24 2.63 10.56 -9.66
C PHE A 24 2.88 11.40 -10.91
N SER A 25 1.87 11.75 -11.69
CA SER A 25 2.03 12.56 -12.89
C SER A 25 2.58 13.96 -12.61
N ARG A 26 2.29 14.51 -11.43
CA ARG A 26 2.75 15.83 -11.00
C ARG A 26 4.14 15.84 -10.37
N LYS A 27 4.42 14.85 -9.53
CA LYS A 27 5.64 14.82 -8.71
C LYS A 27 6.67 13.80 -9.19
N GLN A 28 6.30 12.89 -10.10
CA GLN A 28 7.13 11.78 -10.62
C GLN A 28 7.67 10.83 -9.54
N GLU A 29 7.00 10.78 -8.39
CA GLU A 29 7.36 9.93 -7.26
C GLU A 29 6.95 8.47 -7.53
N LYS A 30 7.92 7.60 -7.80
CA LYS A 30 7.70 6.20 -8.21
C LYS A 30 6.89 5.39 -7.19
N PHE A 31 7.00 5.68 -5.90
CA PHE A 31 6.23 4.99 -4.88
C PHE A 31 4.72 5.22 -5.02
N MET A 32 4.31 6.41 -5.49
CA MET A 32 2.90 6.69 -5.80
C MET A 32 2.36 5.83 -6.94
N GLN A 33 3.19 5.56 -7.94
CA GLN A 33 2.83 4.65 -9.02
C GLN A 33 2.59 3.22 -8.51
N TYR A 34 3.49 2.70 -7.68
CA TYR A 34 3.32 1.37 -7.07
C TYR A 34 2.07 1.28 -6.20
N TRP A 35 1.83 2.29 -5.38
CA TRP A 35 0.64 2.33 -4.53
C TRP A 35 -0.64 2.49 -5.35
N GLY A 36 -0.63 3.27 -6.42
CA GLY A 36 -1.75 3.35 -7.36
C GLY A 36 -2.10 1.99 -7.98
N PHE A 37 -1.11 1.27 -8.49
CA PHE A 37 -1.32 -0.09 -9.00
C PHE A 37 -1.77 -1.09 -7.92
N SER A 38 -1.28 -0.93 -6.69
CA SER A 38 -1.74 -1.74 -5.56
C SER A 38 -3.24 -1.57 -5.33
N TRP A 39 -3.75 -0.34 -5.32
CA TRP A 39 -5.19 -0.08 -5.13
C TRP A 39 -6.04 -0.51 -6.32
N ILE A 40 -5.51 -0.49 -7.56
CA ILE A 40 -6.17 -1.14 -8.70
C ILE A 40 -6.29 -2.65 -8.46
N ALA A 41 -5.20 -3.30 -8.06
CA ALA A 41 -5.24 -4.73 -7.74
C ALA A 41 -6.25 -5.04 -6.63
N TYR A 42 -6.29 -4.22 -5.56
CA TYR A 42 -7.30 -4.37 -4.52
C TYR A 42 -8.74 -4.20 -5.03
N SER A 43 -9.00 -3.23 -5.90
CA SER A 43 -10.32 -3.07 -6.53
C SER A 43 -10.71 -4.30 -7.37
N MET A 44 -9.75 -4.90 -8.09
CA MET A 44 -9.99 -6.16 -8.82
C MET A 44 -10.28 -7.32 -7.86
N SER A 45 -9.61 -7.39 -6.72
CA SER A 45 -9.89 -8.37 -5.67
C SER A 45 -11.34 -8.24 -5.16
N LEU A 46 -11.82 -7.01 -4.96
CA LEU A 46 -13.23 -6.76 -4.59
C LEU A 46 -14.21 -7.15 -5.71
N LEU A 47 -13.85 -6.96 -6.98
CA LEU A 47 -14.66 -7.43 -8.12
C LEU A 47 -14.75 -8.96 -8.15
N CYS A 48 -13.66 -9.68 -7.88
CA CYS A 48 -13.72 -11.14 -7.74
C CYS A 48 -14.67 -11.56 -6.61
N LEU A 49 -14.66 -10.87 -5.48
CA LEU A 49 -15.60 -11.11 -4.39
C LEU A 49 -17.05 -10.85 -4.81
N LEU A 50 -17.31 -9.78 -5.56
CA LEU A 50 -18.64 -9.49 -6.13
C LEU A 50 -19.10 -10.61 -7.08
N CYS A 51 -18.23 -11.10 -7.95
CA CYS A 51 -18.52 -12.22 -8.84
C CYS A 51 -18.86 -13.49 -8.05
N PHE A 52 -18.13 -13.77 -6.96
CA PHE A 52 -18.44 -14.89 -6.08
C PHE A 52 -19.84 -14.77 -5.47
N PHE A 53 -20.25 -13.59 -4.98
CA PHE A 53 -21.60 -13.39 -4.44
C PHE A 53 -22.71 -13.44 -5.50
N ALA A 54 -22.38 -13.10 -6.76
CA ALA A 54 -23.34 -13.17 -7.85
C ALA A 54 -23.50 -14.61 -8.40
N SER A 55 -22.41 -15.37 -8.43
CA SER A 55 -22.34 -16.75 -8.91
C SER A 55 -21.33 -17.51 -8.05
N PRO A 56 -21.78 -18.22 -7.00
CA PRO A 56 -20.90 -18.93 -6.08
C PRO A 56 -20.04 -19.96 -6.82
N ASN A 57 -18.76 -19.63 -6.98
CA ASN A 57 -17.74 -20.48 -7.59
C ASN A 57 -16.42 -20.18 -6.87
N ASP A 58 -15.81 -21.19 -6.29
CA ASP A 58 -14.57 -21.08 -5.51
C ASP A 58 -13.41 -20.48 -6.31
N LEU A 59 -13.41 -20.63 -7.64
CA LEU A 59 -12.45 -20.01 -8.52
C LEU A 59 -12.35 -18.48 -8.31
N PHE A 60 -13.48 -17.81 -8.04
CA PHE A 60 -13.46 -16.37 -7.79
C PHE A 60 -12.76 -16.02 -6.47
N LEU A 61 -12.91 -16.86 -5.44
CA LEU A 61 -12.21 -16.69 -4.16
C LEU A 61 -10.71 -16.95 -4.31
N GLU A 62 -10.33 -17.99 -5.05
CA GLU A 62 -8.93 -18.31 -5.34
C GLU A 62 -8.27 -17.18 -6.14
N LEU A 63 -8.93 -16.70 -7.21
CA LEU A 63 -8.46 -15.59 -8.02
C LEU A 63 -8.32 -14.30 -7.17
N ARG A 64 -9.27 -14.04 -6.29
CA ARG A 64 -9.20 -12.94 -5.33
C ARG A 64 -7.91 -13.00 -4.52
N LYS A 65 -7.54 -14.17 -3.98
CA LYS A 65 -6.31 -14.33 -3.17
C LYS A 65 -5.04 -14.08 -3.97
N VAL A 66 -5.00 -14.55 -5.21
CA VAL A 66 -3.88 -14.27 -6.12
C VAL A 66 -3.75 -12.77 -6.37
N VAL A 67 -4.85 -12.08 -6.62
CA VAL A 67 -4.85 -10.62 -6.83
C VAL A 67 -4.45 -9.87 -5.55
N ASP A 68 -4.86 -10.35 -4.39
CA ASP A 68 -4.45 -9.81 -3.09
C ASP A 68 -2.94 -9.96 -2.83
N MET A 69 -2.31 -11.04 -3.32
CA MET A 69 -0.84 -11.16 -3.27
C MET A 69 -0.16 -10.06 -4.08
N PHE A 70 -0.66 -9.75 -5.28
CA PHE A 70 -0.14 -8.65 -6.09
C PHE A 70 -0.34 -7.30 -5.42
N ASN A 71 -1.49 -7.07 -4.80
CA ASN A 71 -1.75 -5.86 -4.02
C ASN A 71 -0.66 -5.63 -2.96
N LEU A 72 -0.38 -6.64 -2.13
CA LEU A 72 0.62 -6.57 -1.08
C LEU A 72 2.05 -6.39 -1.61
N LEU A 73 2.38 -7.10 -2.69
CA LEU A 73 3.69 -6.98 -3.33
C LEU A 73 3.94 -5.56 -3.85
N LEU A 74 2.94 -4.95 -4.45
CA LEU A 74 3.02 -3.58 -4.95
C LEU A 74 3.12 -2.56 -3.80
N LEU A 75 2.42 -2.79 -2.67
CA LEU A 75 2.58 -1.99 -1.46
C LEU A 75 4.01 -2.09 -0.90
N LEU A 76 4.57 -3.30 -0.87
CA LEU A 76 5.96 -3.51 -0.47
C LEU A 76 6.94 -2.77 -1.39
N PHE A 77 6.76 -2.86 -2.71
CA PHE A 77 7.59 -2.14 -3.68
C PHE A 77 7.48 -0.62 -3.51
N GLY A 78 6.27 -0.13 -3.25
CA GLY A 78 6.04 1.27 -2.91
C GLY A 78 6.79 1.68 -1.64
N SER A 79 6.78 0.85 -0.59
CA SER A 79 7.50 1.14 0.65
C SER A 79 9.02 1.20 0.48
N TYR A 80 9.60 0.34 -0.37
CA TYR A 80 11.03 0.44 -0.75
C TYR A 80 11.32 1.67 -1.61
N SER A 81 10.42 1.95 -2.56
CA SER A 81 10.59 3.10 -3.46
C SER A 81 10.50 4.43 -2.71
N TYR A 82 9.67 4.52 -1.67
CA TYR A 82 9.57 5.68 -0.78
C TYR A 82 10.91 6.00 -0.09
N THR A 83 11.66 4.98 0.28
CA THR A 83 12.98 5.13 0.90
C THR A 83 14.13 5.22 -0.10
N HIS A 84 13.84 5.29 -1.41
CA HIS A 84 14.83 5.26 -2.49
C HIS A 84 15.76 4.03 -2.48
N ILE A 85 15.35 2.94 -1.81
CA ILE A 85 16.10 1.70 -1.73
C ILE A 85 15.63 0.75 -2.84
N LYS A 86 16.57 0.10 -3.52
CA LYS A 86 16.24 -0.91 -4.52
C LYS A 86 15.55 -2.11 -3.87
N VAL A 87 14.46 -2.55 -4.47
CA VAL A 87 13.75 -3.76 -4.03
C VAL A 87 14.68 -4.97 -4.18
N PRO A 88 14.91 -5.74 -3.12
CA PRO A 88 15.73 -6.95 -3.19
C PRO A 88 15.14 -7.98 -4.15
N THR A 89 15.99 -8.61 -4.97
CA THR A 89 15.58 -9.56 -6.01
C THR A 89 14.89 -10.81 -5.45
N TYR A 90 15.15 -11.17 -4.19
CA TYR A 90 14.50 -12.31 -3.56
C TYR A 90 12.98 -12.12 -3.41
N TRP A 91 12.47 -10.89 -3.30
CA TRP A 91 11.02 -10.64 -3.24
C TRP A 91 10.32 -11.03 -4.55
N TYR A 92 10.92 -10.71 -5.69
CA TYR A 92 10.39 -11.12 -7.00
C TYR A 92 10.37 -12.64 -7.14
N ARG A 93 11.45 -13.32 -6.74
CA ARG A 93 11.55 -14.78 -6.80
C ARG A 93 10.55 -15.45 -5.85
N PHE A 94 10.49 -14.99 -4.62
CA PHE A 94 9.57 -15.53 -3.61
C PHE A 94 8.12 -15.40 -4.05
N SER A 95 7.71 -14.22 -4.54
CA SER A 95 6.36 -14.00 -5.06
C SER A 95 6.06 -14.84 -6.29
N LEU A 96 7.03 -15.02 -7.18
CA LEU A 96 6.88 -15.87 -8.36
C LEU A 96 6.69 -17.34 -7.96
N TYR A 97 7.47 -17.86 -7.01
CA TYR A 97 7.31 -19.23 -6.53
C TYR A 97 5.95 -19.46 -5.90
N LEU A 98 5.47 -18.52 -5.10
CA LEU A 98 4.14 -18.62 -4.49
C LEU A 98 3.02 -18.51 -5.52
N LEU A 99 3.17 -17.65 -6.53
CA LEU A 99 2.23 -17.57 -7.63
C LEU A 99 2.14 -18.90 -8.39
N LEU A 100 3.28 -19.48 -8.72
CA LEU A 100 3.33 -20.80 -9.38
C LEU A 100 2.70 -21.89 -8.50
N LEU A 101 2.99 -21.88 -7.21
CA LEU A 101 2.35 -22.80 -6.26
C LEU A 101 0.83 -22.60 -6.22
N ALA A 102 0.35 -21.37 -6.16
CA ALA A 102 -1.07 -21.06 -6.20
C ALA A 102 -1.74 -21.58 -7.48
N VAL A 103 -1.13 -21.34 -8.65
CA VAL A 103 -1.64 -21.85 -9.94
C VAL A 103 -1.66 -23.39 -9.98
N ILE A 104 -0.64 -24.04 -9.45
CA ILE A 104 -0.59 -25.51 -9.36
C ILE A 104 -1.73 -26.01 -8.46
N CYS A 105 -1.93 -25.40 -7.30
CA CYS A 105 -3.02 -25.78 -6.40
C CYS A 105 -4.39 -25.61 -7.06
N MET A 106 -4.61 -24.52 -7.81
CA MET A 106 -5.85 -24.31 -8.58
C MET A 106 -6.08 -25.39 -9.65
N ILE A 107 -5.03 -25.74 -10.42
CA ILE A 107 -5.15 -26.74 -11.50
C ILE A 107 -5.46 -28.14 -10.96
N TYR A 108 -4.82 -28.52 -9.87
CA TYR A 108 -4.95 -29.87 -9.29
C TYR A 108 -6.08 -29.97 -8.26
N SER A 109 -6.84 -28.89 -8.02
CA SER A 109 -7.93 -28.85 -7.05
C SER A 109 -7.52 -29.38 -5.68
N PHE A 110 -6.35 -28.98 -5.22
CA PHE A 110 -5.88 -29.32 -3.87
C PHE A 110 -6.85 -28.78 -2.80
N ASP A 111 -6.79 -29.37 -1.62
CA ASP A 111 -7.57 -28.93 -0.48
C ASP A 111 -7.38 -27.41 -0.24
N LEU A 112 -8.50 -26.71 0.03
CA LEU A 112 -8.52 -25.25 0.24
C LEU A 112 -7.47 -24.80 1.28
N LEU A 113 -7.28 -25.58 2.34
CA LEU A 113 -6.28 -25.26 3.36
C LEU A 113 -4.86 -25.23 2.78
N SER A 114 -4.52 -26.19 1.91
CA SER A 114 -3.20 -26.25 1.25
C SER A 114 -2.94 -25.07 0.33
N PHE A 115 -4.00 -24.47 -0.23
CA PHE A 115 -3.90 -23.26 -1.06
C PHE A 115 -3.80 -21.99 -0.19
N TYR A 116 -4.66 -21.84 0.82
CA TYR A 116 -4.78 -20.59 1.59
C TYR A 116 -3.65 -20.41 2.61
N LEU A 117 -3.12 -21.49 3.20
CA LEU A 117 -2.09 -21.39 4.24
C LEU A 117 -0.79 -20.73 3.74
N PRO A 118 -0.19 -21.11 2.59
CA PRO A 118 1.00 -20.43 2.08
C PRO A 118 0.74 -18.95 1.76
N ILE A 119 -0.45 -18.61 1.24
CA ILE A 119 -0.82 -17.24 0.92
C ILE A 119 -0.95 -16.41 2.21
N SER A 120 -1.56 -16.96 3.26
CA SER A 120 -1.69 -16.30 4.57
C SER A 120 -0.34 -16.01 5.21
N ILE A 121 0.57 -16.98 5.17
CA ILE A 121 1.96 -16.80 5.64
C ILE A 121 2.67 -15.71 4.84
N TYR A 122 2.53 -15.72 3.51
CA TYR A 122 3.08 -14.68 2.64
C TYR A 122 2.54 -13.28 2.98
N GLN A 123 1.24 -13.14 3.18
CA GLN A 123 0.60 -11.88 3.56
C GLN A 123 1.19 -11.34 4.87
N LEU A 124 1.33 -12.21 5.87
CA LEU A 124 1.90 -11.85 7.17
C LEU A 124 3.37 -11.41 7.04
N ILE A 125 4.18 -12.16 6.30
CA ILE A 125 5.59 -11.85 6.08
C ILE A 125 5.75 -10.50 5.37
N ILE A 126 5.03 -10.28 4.27
CA ILE A 126 5.13 -9.01 3.53
C ILE A 126 4.71 -7.84 4.41
N THR A 127 3.60 -7.98 5.12
CA THR A 127 3.11 -6.90 6.00
C THR A 127 4.10 -6.60 7.12
N ALA A 128 4.71 -7.63 7.72
CA ALA A 128 5.77 -7.44 8.72
C ALA A 128 6.97 -6.68 8.13
N PHE A 129 7.37 -6.97 6.88
CA PHE A 129 8.44 -6.23 6.20
C PHE A 129 8.05 -4.80 5.85
N ILE A 130 6.80 -4.52 5.48
CA ILE A 130 6.31 -3.16 5.29
C ILE A 130 6.42 -2.40 6.62
N CYS A 131 5.94 -2.97 7.73
CA CYS A 131 6.06 -2.38 9.06
C CYS A 131 7.52 -2.13 9.46
N TYR A 132 8.41 -3.09 9.19
CA TYR A 132 9.85 -2.94 9.43
C TYR A 132 10.45 -1.78 8.61
N ASN A 133 10.08 -1.65 7.33
CA ASN A 133 10.55 -0.53 6.50
C ASN A 133 10.01 0.81 7.01
N ILE A 134 8.74 0.88 7.41
CA ILE A 134 8.16 2.09 8.03
C ILE A 134 8.93 2.46 9.29
N TRP A 135 9.19 1.48 10.15
CA TRP A 135 9.86 1.71 11.44
C TRP A 135 11.30 2.16 11.28
N GLN A 136 12.08 1.51 10.42
CA GLN A 136 13.52 1.70 10.34
C GLN A 136 13.97 2.75 9.32
N LYS A 137 13.17 2.97 8.28
CA LYS A 137 13.66 3.66 7.08
C LYS A 137 12.86 4.88 6.68
N TRP A 138 11.61 5.01 7.14
CA TRP A 138 10.80 6.16 6.76
C TRP A 138 11.16 7.36 7.64
N ASP A 139 11.45 8.49 6.98
CA ASP A 139 11.76 9.76 7.65
C ASP A 139 10.45 10.53 7.92
N ILE A 140 9.70 10.04 8.89
CA ILE A 140 8.45 10.62 9.38
C ILE A 140 8.50 10.76 10.91
N ILE A 141 7.63 11.60 11.46
CA ILE A 141 7.54 11.84 12.90
C ILE A 141 7.22 10.52 13.63
N MET A 142 7.77 10.33 14.81
CA MET A 142 7.66 9.09 15.58
C MET A 142 6.20 8.66 15.79
N ALA A 143 5.29 9.59 16.10
CA ALA A 143 3.88 9.29 16.30
C ALA A 143 3.22 8.70 15.03
N GLU A 144 3.50 9.28 13.86
CA GLU A 144 2.99 8.83 12.57
C GLU A 144 3.56 7.47 12.21
N ARG A 145 4.84 7.23 12.51
CA ARG A 145 5.52 5.95 12.31
C ARG A 145 4.86 4.83 13.12
N ILE A 146 4.53 5.10 14.39
CA ILE A 146 3.82 4.16 15.26
C ILE A 146 2.43 3.86 14.70
N ILE A 147 1.64 4.90 14.40
CA ILE A 147 0.27 4.74 13.89
C ILE A 147 0.28 3.94 12.59
N ALA A 148 1.12 4.32 11.62
CA ALA A 148 1.22 3.61 10.35
C ALA A 148 1.61 2.15 10.54
N SER A 149 2.65 1.86 11.34
CA SER A 149 3.09 0.49 11.58
C SER A 149 2.01 -0.36 12.24
N VAL A 150 1.29 0.18 13.22
CA VAL A 150 0.18 -0.51 13.89
C VAL A 150 -0.96 -0.79 12.92
N VAL A 151 -1.36 0.20 12.11
CA VAL A 151 -2.45 0.05 11.13
C VAL A 151 -2.10 -1.01 10.08
N PHE A 152 -0.89 -0.96 9.52
CA PHE A 152 -0.43 -1.96 8.55
C PHE A 152 -0.35 -3.35 9.16
N PHE A 153 0.18 -3.47 10.39
CA PHE A 153 0.28 -4.76 11.08
C PHE A 153 -1.08 -5.37 11.36
N LEU A 154 -2.02 -4.60 11.92
CA LEU A 154 -3.38 -5.05 12.19
C LEU A 154 -4.09 -5.47 10.91
N TRP A 155 -3.96 -4.69 9.84
CA TRP A 155 -4.54 -5.04 8.55
C TRP A 155 -3.98 -6.35 7.99
N GLY A 156 -2.66 -6.55 8.03
CA GLY A 156 -2.03 -7.78 7.57
C GLY A 156 -2.40 -9.00 8.41
N ALA A 157 -2.48 -8.83 9.73
CA ALA A 157 -2.94 -9.88 10.64
C ALA A 157 -4.40 -10.27 10.35
N ILE A 158 -5.28 -9.30 10.18
CA ILE A 158 -6.69 -9.52 9.83
C ILE A 158 -6.79 -10.25 8.48
N LYS A 159 -6.08 -9.79 7.43
CA LYS A 159 -6.06 -10.46 6.13
C LYS A 159 -5.59 -11.92 6.23
N SER A 160 -4.51 -12.16 6.96
CA SER A 160 -3.95 -13.52 7.12
C SER A 160 -4.90 -14.45 7.88
N VAL A 161 -5.48 -13.97 8.98
CA VAL A 161 -6.44 -14.76 9.80
C VAL A 161 -7.70 -15.06 8.99
N PHE A 162 -8.24 -14.06 8.26
CA PHE A 162 -9.45 -14.26 7.46
C PHE A 162 -9.22 -15.20 6.28
N SER A 163 -8.03 -15.16 5.70
CA SER A 163 -7.65 -16.08 4.64
C SER A 163 -7.76 -17.55 5.10
N ILE A 164 -7.33 -17.86 6.33
CA ILE A 164 -7.46 -19.18 6.92
C ILE A 164 -8.92 -19.45 7.36
N ALA A 165 -9.59 -18.48 7.96
CA ALA A 165 -10.95 -18.63 8.44
C ALA A 165 -11.95 -18.97 7.32
N GLU A 166 -11.74 -18.44 6.11
CA GLU A 166 -12.54 -18.78 4.92
C GLU A 166 -12.54 -20.27 4.58
N THR A 167 -11.52 -21.04 5.00
CA THR A 167 -11.44 -22.48 4.76
C THR A 167 -12.13 -23.34 5.80
N VAL A 168 -12.29 -22.81 7.03
CA VAL A 168 -12.72 -23.60 8.20
C VAL A 168 -14.15 -23.26 8.62
N VAL A 169 -14.56 -22.03 8.43
CA VAL A 169 -15.87 -21.52 8.90
C VAL A 169 -16.58 -20.84 7.75
N SER A 170 -17.91 -21.01 7.68
CA SER A 170 -18.75 -20.16 6.80
C SER A 170 -18.58 -18.70 7.20
N VAL A 171 -17.73 -17.99 6.46
CA VAL A 171 -17.37 -16.60 6.77
C VAL A 171 -18.59 -15.71 6.61
N THR A 172 -18.96 -15.04 7.70
CA THR A 172 -20.09 -14.10 7.70
C THR A 172 -19.72 -12.81 6.96
N SER A 173 -20.72 -12.13 6.42
CA SER A 173 -20.52 -10.84 5.72
C SER A 173 -19.80 -9.78 6.57
N SER A 174 -19.84 -9.88 7.90
CA SER A 174 -19.11 -8.98 8.81
C SER A 174 -17.59 -9.05 8.66
N TYR A 175 -17.04 -10.21 8.32
CA TYR A 175 -15.60 -10.36 8.08
C TYR A 175 -15.12 -9.55 6.88
N TYR A 176 -15.85 -9.65 5.76
CA TYR A 176 -15.52 -8.87 4.57
C TYR A 176 -15.63 -7.36 4.79
N VAL A 177 -16.64 -6.93 5.56
CA VAL A 177 -16.78 -5.51 5.95
C VAL A 177 -15.57 -5.06 6.77
N THR A 178 -15.12 -5.86 7.74
CA THR A 178 -13.96 -5.52 8.57
C THR A 178 -12.67 -5.43 7.73
N GLU A 179 -12.42 -6.39 6.85
CA GLU A 179 -11.27 -6.39 5.95
C GLU A 179 -11.26 -5.14 5.06
N ILE A 180 -12.42 -4.80 4.49
CA ILE A 180 -12.58 -3.65 3.62
C ILE A 180 -12.34 -2.34 4.39
N LEU A 181 -12.89 -2.20 5.59
CA LEU A 181 -12.67 -1.03 6.43
C LEU A 181 -11.19 -0.85 6.76
N MET A 182 -10.51 -1.92 7.14
CA MET A 182 -9.09 -1.89 7.45
C MET A 182 -8.23 -1.56 6.21
N SER A 183 -8.58 -2.08 5.04
CA SER A 183 -7.89 -1.74 3.78
C SER A 183 -8.04 -0.24 3.45
N ASN A 184 -9.25 0.32 3.61
CA ASN A 184 -9.46 1.76 3.40
C ASN A 184 -8.72 2.61 4.45
N LEU A 185 -8.59 2.14 5.68
CA LEU A 185 -7.80 2.81 6.72
C LEU A 185 -6.32 2.85 6.33
N VAL A 186 -5.76 1.75 5.80
CA VAL A 186 -4.39 1.71 5.25
C VAL A 186 -4.23 2.71 4.11
N ASN A 187 -5.19 2.75 3.17
CA ASN A 187 -5.19 3.71 2.07
C ASN A 187 -5.15 5.16 2.59
N PHE A 188 -5.99 5.48 3.56
CA PHE A 188 -6.01 6.79 4.18
C PHE A 188 -4.69 7.12 4.89
N CYS A 189 -4.12 6.19 5.65
CA CYS A 189 -2.81 6.36 6.31
C CYS A 189 -1.70 6.69 5.29
N ILE A 190 -1.66 5.99 4.16
CA ILE A 190 -0.68 6.25 3.09
C ILE A 190 -0.83 7.69 2.56
N LEU A 191 -2.05 8.15 2.31
CA LEU A 191 -2.30 9.51 1.84
C LEU A 191 -1.90 10.57 2.86
N VAL A 192 -2.20 10.34 4.14
CA VAL A 192 -1.79 11.25 5.24
C VAL A 192 -0.26 11.33 5.32
N ILE A 193 0.43 10.20 5.29
CA ILE A 193 1.90 10.17 5.29
C ILE A 193 2.47 10.96 4.11
N TYR A 194 1.88 10.81 2.92
CA TYR A 194 2.31 11.58 1.77
C TYR A 194 2.10 13.10 1.95
N VAL A 195 0.96 13.52 2.47
CA VAL A 195 0.67 14.93 2.74
C VAL A 195 1.69 15.50 3.73
N VAL A 196 1.98 14.78 4.80
CA VAL A 196 2.98 15.19 5.79
C VAL A 196 4.37 15.28 5.17
N TYR A 197 4.77 14.27 4.39
CA TYR A 197 6.05 14.27 3.67
C TYR A 197 6.18 15.50 2.77
N THR A 198 5.17 15.81 1.96
CA THR A 198 5.20 16.97 1.06
C THR A 198 5.19 18.31 1.80
N GLN A 199 4.53 18.40 2.95
CA GLN A 199 4.56 19.59 3.81
C GLN A 199 5.96 19.82 4.41
N GLN A 200 6.62 18.76 4.87
CA GLN A 200 7.99 18.83 5.39
C GLN A 200 8.96 19.28 4.31
N GLU A 201 8.89 18.70 3.11
CA GLU A 201 9.73 19.06 1.97
C GLU A 201 9.53 20.54 1.58
N SER A 202 8.29 21.00 1.50
CA SER A 202 7.96 22.40 1.22
C SER A 202 8.45 23.36 2.29
N SER A 203 8.34 22.98 3.57
CA SER A 203 8.85 23.77 4.70
C SER A 203 10.36 23.91 4.68
N LEU A 204 11.09 22.81 4.40
CA LEU A 204 12.55 22.81 4.24
C LEU A 204 12.99 23.70 3.07
N ALA A 205 12.34 23.56 1.91
CA ALA A 205 12.62 24.40 0.75
C ALA A 205 12.41 25.89 1.05
N SER A 206 11.32 26.23 1.75
CA SER A 206 11.02 27.62 2.15
C SER A 206 12.05 28.18 3.14
N SER A 207 12.49 27.38 4.11
CA SER A 207 13.51 27.78 5.09
C SER A 207 14.88 28.00 4.43
N LEU A 208 15.28 27.12 3.51
CA LEU A 208 16.51 27.26 2.74
C LEU A 208 16.46 28.51 1.86
N TYR A 209 15.34 28.73 1.16
CA TYR A 209 15.16 29.93 0.35
C TYR A 209 15.29 31.20 1.20
N ARG A 210 14.65 31.24 2.38
CA ARG A 210 14.76 32.37 3.30
C ARG A 210 16.20 32.62 3.73
N THR A 211 16.92 31.56 4.11
CA THR A 211 18.33 31.64 4.51
C THR A 211 19.21 32.21 3.37
N VAL A 212 18.99 31.74 2.13
CA VAL A 212 19.73 32.26 0.96
C VAL A 212 19.39 33.73 0.69
N VAL A 213 18.14 34.12 0.79
CA VAL A 213 17.70 35.51 0.56
C VAL A 213 18.26 36.44 1.65
N ASP A 214 18.23 36.00 2.91
CA ASP A 214 18.74 36.80 4.03
C ASP A 214 20.28 36.98 3.91
N ASN A 215 21.01 35.91 3.60
CA ASN A 215 22.47 36.01 3.37
C ASN A 215 22.81 36.83 2.12
N SER A 216 21.99 36.78 1.06
CA SER A 216 22.22 37.59 -0.15
C SER A 216 21.98 39.08 0.09
N LYS A 217 21.07 39.45 0.99
CA LYS A 217 20.87 40.84 1.39
C LYS A 217 22.14 41.39 2.05
N ASP A 218 22.80 40.62 2.91
CA ASP A 218 24.05 41.02 3.56
C ASP A 218 25.16 41.23 2.51
N VAL A 219 25.24 40.37 1.50
CA VAL A 219 26.20 40.51 0.40
C VAL A 219 25.92 41.76 -0.45
N ILE A 220 24.63 42.03 -0.75
CA ILE A 220 24.25 43.23 -1.54
C ILE A 220 24.54 44.53 -0.75
N PHE A 221 24.34 44.54 0.56
CA PHE A 221 24.69 45.67 1.42
C PHE A 221 26.20 45.89 1.49
N TYR A 222 27.01 44.84 1.49
CA TYR A 222 28.45 44.93 1.53
C TYR A 222 29.04 45.54 0.24
N TYR A 223 28.51 45.19 -0.92
CA TYR A 223 28.91 45.76 -2.22
C TYR A 223 28.47 47.24 -2.41
N LYS A 224 27.42 47.66 -1.72
CA LYS A 224 26.91 49.04 -1.83
C LYS A 224 27.67 50.03 -0.92
N LEU A 225 28.44 49.54 0.03
CA LEU A 225 29.18 50.34 0.99
C LEU A 225 30.66 50.53 0.62
N GLN A 226 31.17 49.94 -0.44
CA GLN A 226 32.46 50.27 -0.98
C GLN A 226 32.32 51.40 -1.98
N PRO A 227 32.70 52.66 -1.66
CA PRO A 227 32.78 53.69 -2.64
C PRO A 227 33.89 53.35 -3.65
N TYR A 228 33.60 53.50 -4.93
CA TYR A 228 34.59 53.47 -5.97
C TYR A 228 35.62 54.59 -5.68
N GLU A 229 36.85 54.21 -5.30
CA GLU A 229 38.02 55.09 -5.37
C GLU A 229 38.57 55.09 -6.79
#